data_967551c7df8adc48cdb596aa5371d5a2
#
_entry.id   967551c7df8adc48cdb596aa5371d5a2
#
_cell.length_a   1.000
_cell.length_b   1.000
_cell.length_c   1.000
_cell.angle_alpha   90.00
_cell.angle_beta   90.00
_cell.angle_gamma   90.00
#
_symmetry.space_group_name_H-M   'P 1'
#
loop_
_entity.id
_entity.type
_entity.pdbx_description
1 polymer ?
#
loop_
_entity_poly.entity_id
_entity_poly.type
_entity_poly.pdbx_seq_one_letter_code
_entity_poly.pdbx_strand_id
1 'polypeptide(L)'
;MIIGRLRSAQGRRWALLLVALVVDLLHSVLVEKRREAAVAQLHWLQSRNACEPLYGRIGIFIYADQLERYEGTIACWKCYADSRGYEQFVVKPFAEDQRCQRRCGHIVSVFFRRHCVAAVYLDRVDWLLFVDADSFPVNFHRCVEEFIDPDYQIIHYERFFSGEVAAGSYLVRNSDQSRDYLLDWAEQSFVLNQINVHNMDNGVLQLHVLRTVGVDHNRLALCWEKFRNASSLVGYFAFVGCTKRSLLEHRTAAGHSRRSVKVLAPLGGWLRDVWLTGGHWTDRDFVLHDLKRQNAFLKRFVSEPNCPSSADTAGWLWSLGPTKLGYKVSVDTASRLLAKAERRSARYHPDVFFPGASSSLVVSQYDEMRGN
;
A
#
# COMPACT_ATOMS: atom_id res chain seq x y z
N MET A 1 -19.58 -48.32 7.34
CA MET A 1 -19.50 -48.59 5.88
C MET A 1 -18.86 -47.44 5.06
N ILE A 2 -18.77 -46.25 5.57
CA ILE A 2 -18.20 -45.07 4.85
C ILE A 2 -16.65 -44.97 4.94
N ILE A 3 -16.06 -45.44 6.04
CA ILE A 3 -14.61 -45.33 6.30
C ILE A 3 -13.78 -46.30 5.42
N GLY A 4 -14.36 -47.41 4.94
CA GLY A 4 -13.65 -48.38 4.10
C GLY A 4 -13.41 -47.94 2.65
N ARG A 5 -14.21 -47.02 2.11
CA ARG A 5 -14.08 -46.54 0.72
C ARG A 5 -12.99 -45.51 0.51
N LEU A 6 -12.51 -44.85 1.57
CA LEU A 6 -11.42 -43.85 1.49
C LEU A 6 -10.01 -44.46 1.38
N ARG A 7 -9.87 -45.79 1.56
CA ARG A 7 -8.57 -46.49 1.48
C ARG A 7 -8.18 -46.95 0.06
N SER A 8 -9.11 -46.89 -0.90
CA SER A 8 -8.79 -47.20 -2.31
C SER A 8 -8.12 -45.98 -2.99
N ALA A 9 -7.26 -46.22 -3.99
CA ALA A 9 -6.64 -45.16 -4.78
C ALA A 9 -7.69 -44.23 -5.41
N GLN A 10 -8.84 -44.79 -5.77
CA GLN A 10 -9.96 -44.04 -6.35
C GLN A 10 -10.70 -43.18 -5.31
N GLY A 11 -10.85 -43.66 -4.07
CA GLY A 11 -11.42 -42.88 -2.95
C GLY A 11 -10.54 -41.68 -2.55
N ARG A 12 -9.22 -41.85 -2.62
CA ARG A 12 -8.26 -40.75 -2.39
C ARG A 12 -8.32 -39.70 -3.49
N ARG A 13 -8.46 -40.08 -4.76
CA ARG A 13 -8.67 -39.16 -5.88
C ARG A 13 -9.94 -38.30 -5.74
N TRP A 14 -11.05 -38.95 -5.34
CA TRP A 14 -12.31 -38.22 -5.10
C TRP A 14 -12.22 -37.27 -3.90
N ALA A 15 -11.52 -37.63 -2.83
CA ALA A 15 -11.30 -36.76 -1.68
C ALA A 15 -10.44 -35.54 -2.06
N LEU A 16 -9.40 -35.72 -2.89
CA LEU A 16 -8.57 -34.64 -3.38
C LEU A 16 -9.34 -33.65 -4.30
N LEU A 17 -10.19 -34.22 -5.19
CA LEU A 17 -11.06 -33.40 -6.04
C LEU A 17 -12.08 -32.60 -5.24
N LEU A 18 -12.66 -33.16 -4.19
CA LEU A 18 -13.57 -32.46 -3.28
C LEU A 18 -12.86 -31.34 -2.50
N VAL A 19 -11.65 -31.60 -2.02
CA VAL A 19 -10.83 -30.59 -1.35
C VAL A 19 -10.47 -29.46 -2.31
N ALA A 20 -10.08 -29.77 -3.54
CA ALA A 20 -9.79 -28.76 -4.57
C ALA A 20 -11.02 -27.89 -4.88
N LEU A 21 -12.19 -28.52 -5.06
CA LEU A 21 -13.47 -27.81 -5.27
C LEU A 21 -13.85 -26.91 -4.09
N VAL A 22 -13.65 -27.38 -2.85
CA VAL A 22 -13.91 -26.58 -1.65
C VAL A 22 -12.93 -25.40 -1.54
N VAL A 23 -11.66 -25.61 -1.88
CA VAL A 23 -10.66 -24.54 -1.90
C VAL A 23 -10.98 -23.49 -2.98
N ASP A 24 -11.39 -23.91 -4.18
CA ASP A 24 -11.80 -23.00 -5.24
C ASP A 24 -13.08 -22.23 -4.87
N LEU A 25 -14.03 -22.88 -4.22
CA LEU A 25 -15.25 -22.25 -3.74
C LEU A 25 -14.95 -21.21 -2.64
N LEU A 26 -14.10 -21.58 -1.68
CA LEU A 26 -13.64 -20.66 -0.63
C LEU A 26 -12.83 -19.49 -1.21
N HIS A 27 -12.02 -19.75 -2.22
CA HIS A 27 -11.30 -18.71 -2.95
C HIS A 27 -12.28 -17.74 -3.62
N SER A 28 -13.24 -18.26 -4.36
CA SER A 28 -14.24 -17.45 -5.04
C SER A 28 -15.05 -16.61 -4.05
N VAL A 29 -15.44 -17.16 -2.92
CA VAL A 29 -16.15 -16.44 -1.84
C VAL A 29 -15.27 -15.35 -1.22
N LEU A 30 -13.99 -15.63 -0.99
CA LEU A 30 -13.07 -14.64 -0.43
C LEU A 30 -12.77 -13.50 -1.40
N VAL A 31 -12.62 -13.81 -2.69
CA VAL A 31 -12.44 -12.81 -3.76
C VAL A 31 -13.70 -11.94 -3.87
N GLU A 32 -14.89 -12.56 -3.83
CA GLU A 32 -16.14 -11.81 -3.89
C GLU A 32 -16.35 -10.93 -2.67
N LYS A 33 -16.09 -11.41 -1.45
CA LYS A 33 -16.13 -10.58 -0.23
C LYS A 33 -15.14 -9.42 -0.25
N ARG A 34 -13.94 -9.61 -0.82
CA ARG A 34 -12.99 -8.52 -1.03
C ARG A 34 -13.49 -7.51 -2.03
N ARG A 35 -14.12 -7.98 -3.11
CA ARG A 35 -14.73 -7.15 -4.13
C ARG A 35 -15.91 -6.36 -3.56
N GLU A 36 -16.78 -7.00 -2.77
CA GLU A 36 -17.89 -6.35 -2.06
C GLU A 36 -17.39 -5.30 -1.07
N ALA A 37 -16.36 -5.59 -0.28
CA ALA A 37 -15.77 -4.64 0.65
C ALA A 37 -15.15 -3.44 -0.08
N ALA A 38 -14.45 -3.68 -1.20
CA ALA A 38 -13.89 -2.63 -2.03
C ALA A 38 -15.00 -1.80 -2.72
N VAL A 39 -16.08 -2.45 -3.17
CA VAL A 39 -17.26 -1.79 -3.75
C VAL A 39 -18.02 -0.99 -2.70
N ALA A 40 -18.23 -1.53 -1.50
CA ALA A 40 -18.89 -0.82 -0.40
C ALA A 40 -18.06 0.40 0.04
N GLN A 41 -16.74 0.29 0.09
CA GLN A 41 -15.85 1.40 0.37
C GLN A 41 -15.88 2.46 -0.75
N LEU A 42 -15.96 2.04 -2.01
CA LEU A 42 -16.15 2.94 -3.16
C LEU A 42 -17.53 3.64 -3.11
N HIS A 43 -18.59 2.93 -2.72
CA HIS A 43 -19.92 3.51 -2.59
C HIS A 43 -20.00 4.53 -1.44
N TRP A 44 -19.32 4.27 -0.32
CA TRP A 44 -19.21 5.21 0.78
C TRP A 44 -18.45 6.48 0.37
N LEU A 45 -17.40 6.35 -0.45
CA LEU A 45 -16.64 7.47 -1.03
C LEU A 45 -17.48 8.30 -2.02
N GLN A 46 -18.38 7.67 -2.78
CA GLN A 46 -19.22 8.34 -3.79
C GLN A 46 -20.41 9.13 -3.19
N SER A 47 -20.80 8.85 -1.94
CA SER A 47 -21.96 9.48 -1.30
C SER A 47 -21.67 10.82 -0.62
N ARG A 48 -20.41 11.26 -0.56
CA ARG A 48 -20.00 12.55 -0.01
C ARG A 48 -19.64 13.52 -1.15
N ASN A 49 -19.90 14.83 -0.95
CA ASN A 49 -19.18 15.89 -1.66
C ASN A 49 -17.70 15.81 -1.19
N ALA A 50 -16.99 14.85 -1.72
CA ALA A 50 -15.80 14.27 -1.11
C ALA A 50 -14.62 15.23 -1.04
N CYS A 51 -14.65 16.31 -1.82
CA CYS A 51 -13.56 17.28 -1.91
C CYS A 51 -13.85 18.61 -1.23
N GLU A 52 -14.79 18.65 -0.29
CA GLU A 52 -14.95 19.82 0.57
C GLU A 52 -13.83 19.87 1.62
N PRO A 53 -13.30 21.06 1.97
CA PRO A 53 -12.20 21.21 2.92
C PRO A 53 -12.66 21.01 4.37
N LEU A 54 -13.20 19.84 4.69
CA LEU A 54 -13.83 19.50 5.98
C LEU A 54 -12.80 19.18 7.08
N TYR A 55 -11.55 18.92 6.71
CA TYR A 55 -10.56 18.36 7.62
C TYR A 55 -9.40 19.30 7.96
N GLY A 56 -9.58 20.60 7.73
CA GLY A 56 -8.57 21.60 8.00
C GLY A 56 -7.47 21.67 6.93
N ARG A 57 -6.26 22.04 7.33
CA ARG A 57 -5.12 22.17 6.42
C ARG A 57 -4.54 20.81 6.08
N ILE A 58 -4.41 20.50 4.80
CA ILE A 58 -3.81 19.27 4.30
C ILE A 58 -2.44 19.58 3.73
N GLY A 59 -1.45 18.76 4.06
CA GLY A 59 -0.09 18.82 3.52
C GLY A 59 0.26 17.58 2.72
N ILE A 60 0.95 17.78 1.60
CA ILE A 60 1.60 16.72 0.82
C ILE A 60 3.08 16.71 1.17
N PHE A 61 3.57 15.61 1.69
CA PHE A 61 4.96 15.49 2.16
C PHE A 61 5.75 14.51 1.30
N ILE A 62 6.85 14.99 0.73
CA ILE A 62 7.77 14.22 -0.12
C ILE A 62 9.18 14.31 0.48
N TYR A 63 9.81 13.16 0.67
CA TYR A 63 11.18 13.06 1.19
C TYR A 63 12.04 12.24 0.24
N ALA A 64 13.11 12.81 -0.32
CA ALA A 64 13.98 12.12 -1.25
C ALA A 64 15.41 12.66 -1.21
N ASP A 65 16.40 11.76 -1.27
CA ASP A 65 17.84 12.07 -1.28
C ASP A 65 18.32 12.67 -2.62
N GLN A 66 17.68 12.28 -3.72
CA GLN A 66 18.02 12.69 -5.08
C GLN A 66 16.81 13.35 -5.75
N LEU A 67 16.44 14.55 -5.30
CA LEU A 67 15.26 15.27 -5.79
C LEU A 67 15.30 15.47 -7.31
N GLU A 68 16.48 15.61 -7.89
CA GLU A 68 16.70 15.81 -9.32
C GLU A 68 16.17 14.63 -10.18
N ARG A 69 16.07 13.44 -9.58
CA ARG A 69 15.45 12.27 -10.23
C ARG A 69 13.94 12.37 -10.30
N TYR A 70 13.34 13.16 -9.45
CA TYR A 70 11.90 13.20 -9.20
C TYR A 70 11.27 14.56 -9.50
N GLU A 71 12.02 15.47 -10.15
CA GLU A 71 11.54 16.84 -10.47
C GLU A 71 10.17 16.83 -11.13
N GLY A 72 9.95 15.93 -12.10
CA GLY A 72 8.67 15.86 -12.81
C GLY A 72 7.51 15.40 -11.92
N THR A 73 7.69 14.39 -11.07
CA THR A 73 6.66 13.94 -10.14
C THR A 73 6.39 15.00 -9.07
N ILE A 74 7.44 15.65 -8.57
CA ILE A 74 7.35 16.74 -7.59
C ILE A 74 6.58 17.94 -8.18
N ALA A 75 6.86 18.31 -9.43
CA ALA A 75 6.12 19.36 -10.13
C ALA A 75 4.63 19.02 -10.31
N CYS A 76 4.31 17.75 -10.64
CA CYS A 76 2.91 17.30 -10.70
C CYS A 76 2.20 17.42 -9.35
N TRP A 77 2.86 17.01 -8.27
CA TRP A 77 2.33 17.18 -6.93
C TRP A 77 2.15 18.65 -6.57
N LYS A 78 3.06 19.54 -7.01
CA LYS A 78 2.91 21.00 -6.81
C LYS A 78 1.67 21.53 -7.49
N CYS A 79 1.48 21.19 -8.78
CA CYS A 79 0.28 21.60 -9.52
C CYS A 79 -1.00 21.10 -8.85
N TYR A 80 -1.00 19.85 -8.40
CA TYR A 80 -2.14 19.27 -7.71
C TYR A 80 -2.41 19.98 -6.37
N ALA A 81 -1.37 20.18 -5.55
CA ALA A 81 -1.48 20.86 -4.26
C ALA A 81 -2.04 22.30 -4.43
N ASP A 82 -1.48 23.05 -5.39
CA ASP A 82 -1.95 24.42 -5.69
C ASP A 82 -3.42 24.43 -6.14
N SER A 83 -3.84 23.47 -6.96
CA SER A 83 -5.23 23.38 -7.43
C SER A 83 -6.22 23.06 -6.33
N ARG A 84 -5.77 22.50 -5.22
CA ARG A 84 -6.57 22.09 -4.07
C ARG A 84 -6.40 22.97 -2.84
N GLY A 85 -5.45 23.91 -2.86
CA GLY A 85 -5.11 24.73 -1.71
C GLY A 85 -4.38 23.94 -0.60
N TYR A 86 -3.70 22.84 -0.96
CA TYR A 86 -2.88 22.06 -0.03
C TYR A 86 -1.48 22.65 0.07
N GLU A 87 -0.84 22.44 1.23
CA GLU A 87 0.57 22.74 1.39
C GLU A 87 1.44 21.64 0.79
N GLN A 88 2.60 21.97 0.20
CA GLN A 88 3.56 20.98 -0.25
C GLN A 88 4.88 21.13 0.50
N PHE A 89 5.37 20.03 1.05
CA PHE A 89 6.67 19.94 1.69
C PHE A 89 7.57 18.99 0.90
N VAL A 90 8.61 19.51 0.28
CA VAL A 90 9.63 18.72 -0.42
C VAL A 90 10.93 18.83 0.37
N VAL A 91 11.34 17.71 0.97
CA VAL A 91 12.44 17.72 1.95
C VAL A 91 13.58 16.83 1.47
N LYS A 92 14.79 17.37 1.49
CA LYS A 92 16.03 16.66 1.17
C LYS A 92 16.72 16.24 2.46
N PRO A 93 17.22 14.99 2.58
CA PRO A 93 18.01 14.55 3.73
C PRO A 93 19.20 15.49 3.99
N PHE A 94 19.45 15.75 5.25
CA PHE A 94 20.56 16.60 5.73
C PHE A 94 20.51 18.08 5.31
N ALA A 95 19.51 18.49 4.53
CA ALA A 95 19.25 19.89 4.20
C ALA A 95 18.03 20.45 4.94
N GLU A 96 17.51 19.70 5.87
CA GLU A 96 16.33 20.03 6.65
C GLU A 96 16.63 21.12 7.68
N ASP A 97 15.56 21.67 8.23
CA ASP A 97 15.66 22.62 9.33
C ASP A 97 16.34 21.98 10.58
N GLN A 98 16.83 22.84 11.48
CA GLN A 98 17.53 22.42 12.68
C GLN A 98 16.68 21.52 13.60
N ARG A 99 15.35 21.61 13.54
CA ARG A 99 14.45 20.75 14.34
C ARG A 99 14.57 19.30 13.88
N CYS A 100 14.57 19.07 12.55
CA CYS A 100 14.77 17.74 11.94
C CYS A 100 16.16 17.19 12.24
N GLN A 101 17.21 18.05 12.15
CA GLN A 101 18.57 17.63 12.48
C GLN A 101 18.69 17.16 13.94
N ARG A 102 18.15 17.95 14.87
CA ARG A 102 18.17 17.60 16.30
C ARG A 102 17.37 16.34 16.62
N ARG A 103 16.20 16.16 15.99
CA ARG A 103 15.28 15.06 16.33
C ARG A 103 15.61 13.76 15.59
N CYS A 104 16.02 13.84 14.33
CA CYS A 104 16.12 12.71 13.40
C CYS A 104 17.56 12.44 12.93
N GLY A 105 18.53 13.29 13.29
CA GLY A 105 19.91 13.23 12.78
C GLY A 105 20.65 11.93 13.09
N HIS A 106 20.30 11.25 14.17
CA HIS A 106 20.87 9.96 14.56
C HIS A 106 20.38 8.78 13.71
N ILE A 107 19.26 8.92 13.01
CA ILE A 107 18.70 7.86 12.16
C ILE A 107 19.43 7.89 10.80
N VAL A 108 20.31 6.94 10.58
CA VAL A 108 21.17 6.88 9.37
C VAL A 108 20.38 6.46 8.13
N SER A 109 19.47 5.49 8.27
CA SER A 109 18.68 4.97 7.15
C SER A 109 17.67 6.01 6.66
N VAL A 110 17.82 6.41 5.39
CA VAL A 110 16.89 7.35 4.71
C VAL A 110 15.44 6.86 4.75
N PHE A 111 15.22 5.54 4.62
CA PHE A 111 13.90 4.92 4.65
C PHE A 111 13.20 5.07 6.00
N PHE A 112 13.92 5.07 7.10
CA PHE A 112 13.37 5.27 8.43
C PHE A 112 13.36 6.75 8.82
N ARG A 113 14.43 7.48 8.49
CA ARG A 113 14.54 8.92 8.79
C ARG A 113 13.39 9.74 8.24
N ARG A 114 12.89 9.37 7.05
CA ARG A 114 11.74 10.05 6.41
C ARG A 114 10.49 10.11 7.29
N HIS A 115 10.23 9.07 8.09
CA HIS A 115 9.09 9.03 9.00
C HIS A 115 9.29 9.93 10.23
N CYS A 116 10.50 9.97 10.77
CA CYS A 116 10.86 10.93 11.81
C CYS A 116 10.71 12.38 11.33
N VAL A 117 11.19 12.69 10.12
CA VAL A 117 11.08 14.05 9.56
C VAL A 117 9.61 14.40 9.28
N ALA A 118 8.80 13.45 8.79
CA ALA A 118 7.36 13.65 8.63
C ALA A 118 6.67 13.98 9.96
N ALA A 119 7.07 13.32 11.06
CA ALA A 119 6.55 13.64 12.41
C ALA A 119 6.88 15.07 12.84
N VAL A 120 8.06 15.60 12.47
CA VAL A 120 8.43 16.99 12.76
C VAL A 120 7.60 17.99 11.94
N TYR A 121 7.29 17.65 10.68
CA TYR A 121 6.48 18.52 9.82
C TYR A 121 4.98 18.48 10.13
N LEU A 122 4.52 17.49 10.89
CA LEU A 122 3.11 17.30 11.19
C LEU A 122 2.47 18.48 11.96
N ASP A 123 3.26 19.29 12.66
CA ASP A 123 2.79 20.47 13.38
C ASP A 123 2.29 21.60 12.45
N ARG A 124 2.57 21.53 11.16
CA ARG A 124 2.25 22.59 10.19
C ARG A 124 0.84 22.44 9.59
N VAL A 125 0.26 21.25 9.68
CA VAL A 125 -1.02 20.91 9.04
C VAL A 125 -1.91 20.11 9.98
N ASP A 126 -3.17 19.90 9.61
CA ASP A 126 -4.10 19.07 10.38
C ASP A 126 -4.06 17.61 9.92
N TRP A 127 -3.82 17.40 8.62
CA TRP A 127 -3.55 16.09 8.02
C TRP A 127 -2.38 16.16 7.04
N LEU A 128 -1.55 15.13 7.05
CA LEU A 128 -0.40 15.03 6.16
C LEU A 128 -0.51 13.75 5.33
N LEU A 129 -0.50 13.90 4.02
CA LEU A 129 -0.32 12.81 3.08
C LEU A 129 1.18 12.66 2.79
N PHE A 130 1.79 11.61 3.33
CA PHE A 130 3.13 11.19 2.93
C PHE A 130 3.06 10.46 1.60
N VAL A 131 3.96 10.78 0.66
CA VAL A 131 4.08 10.09 -0.63
C VAL A 131 5.53 9.89 -1.02
N ASP A 132 5.85 8.72 -1.59
CA ASP A 132 7.13 8.48 -2.23
C ASP A 132 7.31 9.39 -3.45
N ALA A 133 8.54 9.87 -3.65
CA ALA A 133 8.86 10.84 -4.70
C ALA A 133 8.64 10.31 -6.13
N ASP A 134 8.56 8.99 -6.31
CA ASP A 134 8.27 8.34 -7.59
C ASP A 134 6.77 8.07 -7.83
N SER A 135 5.92 8.76 -7.08
CA SER A 135 4.47 8.76 -7.26
C SER A 135 3.97 10.09 -7.80
N PHE A 136 2.82 10.09 -8.46
CA PHE A 136 2.18 11.33 -8.89
C PHE A 136 0.66 11.17 -9.06
N PRO A 137 -0.12 12.25 -8.85
CA PRO A 137 -1.56 12.25 -9.07
C PRO A 137 -1.86 12.22 -10.57
N VAL A 138 -2.72 11.28 -11.00
CA VAL A 138 -3.18 11.16 -12.39
C VAL A 138 -4.57 11.74 -12.60
N ASN A 139 -5.32 11.92 -11.52
CA ASN A 139 -6.68 12.43 -11.57
C ASN A 139 -6.87 13.54 -10.55
N PHE A 140 -6.86 14.79 -11.02
CA PHE A 140 -7.00 15.97 -10.17
C PHE A 140 -8.45 16.21 -9.71
N HIS A 141 -9.44 15.47 -10.22
CA HIS A 141 -10.81 15.49 -9.69
C HIS A 141 -10.93 14.73 -8.36
N ARG A 142 -9.99 13.82 -8.08
CA ARG A 142 -9.89 13.13 -6.79
C ARG A 142 -9.17 14.00 -5.76
N CYS A 143 -9.45 13.79 -4.50
CA CYS A 143 -8.88 14.57 -3.41
C CYS A 143 -8.47 13.69 -2.21
N VAL A 144 -7.62 14.24 -1.36
CA VAL A 144 -7.10 13.55 -0.17
C VAL A 144 -8.23 13.29 0.83
N GLU A 145 -9.18 14.21 0.94
CA GLU A 145 -10.33 14.14 1.84
C GLU A 145 -11.17 12.88 1.66
N GLU A 146 -11.24 12.33 0.43
CA GLU A 146 -11.95 11.09 0.15
C GLU A 146 -11.47 9.90 0.99
N PHE A 147 -10.22 9.94 1.44
CA PHE A 147 -9.58 8.85 2.16
C PHE A 147 -9.44 9.13 3.65
N ILE A 148 -9.74 10.35 4.10
CA ILE A 148 -9.68 10.71 5.51
C ILE A 148 -10.86 10.09 6.27
N ASP A 149 -10.53 9.36 7.31
CA ASP A 149 -11.47 8.89 8.31
C ASP A 149 -11.09 9.51 9.66
N PRO A 150 -11.87 10.50 10.15
CA PRO A 150 -11.52 11.26 11.34
C PRO A 150 -11.54 10.43 12.64
N ASP A 151 -12.09 9.23 12.60
CA ASP A 151 -12.07 8.31 13.73
C ASP A 151 -10.68 7.67 13.94
N TYR A 152 -9.78 7.77 12.96
CA TYR A 152 -8.44 7.19 13.01
C TYR A 152 -7.35 8.25 13.01
N GLN A 153 -6.21 7.91 13.60
CA GLN A 153 -5.04 8.79 13.63
C GLN A 153 -4.13 8.59 12.44
N ILE A 154 -4.01 7.34 11.99
CA ILE A 154 -3.17 6.93 10.88
C ILE A 154 -3.98 6.05 9.93
N ILE A 155 -3.83 6.30 8.63
CA ILE A 155 -4.48 5.52 7.58
C ILE A 155 -3.42 5.02 6.63
N HIS A 156 -3.27 3.71 6.56
CA HIS A 156 -2.47 2.98 5.59
C HIS A 156 -3.36 2.28 4.57
N TYR A 157 -2.75 1.69 3.55
CA TYR A 157 -3.41 0.78 2.62
C TYR A 157 -2.52 -0.43 2.34
N GLU A 158 -3.14 -1.54 1.94
CA GLU A 158 -2.43 -2.73 1.47
C GLU A 158 -2.07 -2.58 0.00
N ARG A 159 -0.84 -2.92 -0.36
CA ARG A 159 -0.41 -3.01 -1.76
C ARG A 159 -1.12 -4.17 -2.45
N PHE A 160 -1.59 -3.91 -3.66
CA PHE A 160 -2.42 -4.87 -4.39
C PHE A 160 -1.70 -6.19 -4.68
N PHE A 161 -0.43 -6.13 -5.08
CA PHE A 161 0.29 -7.32 -5.54
C PHE A 161 0.89 -8.17 -4.42
N SER A 162 1.22 -7.58 -3.28
CA SER A 162 1.95 -8.24 -2.20
C SER A 162 1.16 -8.35 -0.89
N GLY A 163 0.07 -7.60 -0.76
CA GLY A 163 -0.71 -7.54 0.48
C GLY A 163 0.02 -6.88 1.65
N GLU A 164 1.20 -6.29 1.41
CA GLU A 164 1.91 -5.50 2.41
C GLU A 164 1.16 -4.22 2.75
N VAL A 165 1.21 -3.81 3.98
CA VAL A 165 0.89 -2.43 4.36
C VAL A 165 1.98 -1.53 3.78
N ALA A 166 1.61 -0.54 2.99
CA ALA A 166 2.55 0.30 2.25
C ALA A 166 3.24 1.32 3.16
N ALA A 167 4.59 1.34 3.17
CA ALA A 167 5.38 2.35 3.87
C ALA A 167 5.57 3.63 3.03
N GLY A 168 5.51 3.51 1.71
CA GLY A 168 5.79 4.60 0.78
C GLY A 168 4.69 5.65 0.66
N SER A 169 3.50 5.42 1.26
CA SER A 169 2.47 6.43 1.35
C SER A 169 1.46 6.13 2.45
N TYR A 170 1.09 7.14 3.22
CA TYR A 170 0.12 7.05 4.31
C TYR A 170 -0.49 8.43 4.60
N LEU A 171 -1.67 8.42 5.21
CA LEU A 171 -2.32 9.62 5.76
C LEU A 171 -2.16 9.62 7.28
N VAL A 172 -1.83 10.77 7.83
CA VAL A 172 -1.62 10.93 9.28
C VAL A 172 -2.22 12.24 9.77
N ARG A 173 -3.01 12.12 10.84
CA ARG A 173 -3.61 13.27 11.54
C ARG A 173 -2.57 13.93 12.45
N ASN A 174 -2.61 15.23 12.58
CA ASN A 174 -1.80 15.96 13.55
C ASN A 174 -2.28 15.68 14.98
N SER A 175 -1.59 14.79 15.66
CA SER A 175 -1.82 14.45 17.06
C SER A 175 -0.54 13.90 17.70
N ASP A 176 -0.46 13.91 19.03
CA ASP A 176 0.68 13.34 19.73
C ASP A 176 0.81 11.83 19.47
N GLN A 177 -0.32 11.11 19.45
CA GLN A 177 -0.34 9.69 19.11
C GLN A 177 0.24 9.40 17.73
N SER A 178 -0.03 10.26 16.75
CA SER A 178 0.52 10.11 15.40
C SER A 178 2.02 10.41 15.35
N ARG A 179 2.46 11.42 16.09
CA ARG A 179 3.89 11.74 16.22
C ARG A 179 4.65 10.57 16.84
N ASP A 180 4.14 10.05 17.95
CA ASP A 180 4.74 8.90 18.62
C ASP A 180 4.81 7.68 17.69
N TYR A 181 3.72 7.39 16.97
CA TYR A 181 3.70 6.31 15.99
C TYR A 181 4.80 6.43 14.93
N LEU A 182 4.96 7.61 14.32
CA LEU A 182 5.97 7.84 13.29
C LEU A 182 7.40 7.80 13.86
N LEU A 183 7.60 8.34 15.06
CA LEU A 183 8.90 8.31 15.75
C LEU A 183 9.27 6.89 16.15
N ASP A 184 8.37 6.15 16.77
CA ASP A 184 8.59 4.75 17.16
C ASP A 184 8.89 3.87 15.95
N TRP A 185 8.23 4.11 14.80
CA TRP A 185 8.56 3.40 13.58
C TRP A 185 9.95 3.75 13.07
N ALA A 186 10.30 5.02 13.04
CA ALA A 186 11.60 5.50 12.60
C ALA A 186 12.77 4.96 13.45
N GLU A 187 12.59 4.87 14.77
CA GLU A 187 13.59 4.35 15.70
C GLU A 187 13.88 2.85 15.50
N GLN A 188 13.00 2.11 14.83
CA GLN A 188 13.20 0.68 14.57
C GLN A 188 14.23 0.39 13.46
N SER A 189 14.95 1.37 12.96
CA SER A 189 16.00 1.19 11.93
C SER A 189 17.08 0.15 12.32
N PHE A 190 17.33 -0.05 13.61
CA PHE A 190 18.26 -1.07 14.12
C PHE A 190 17.88 -2.51 13.76
N VAL A 191 16.60 -2.77 13.48
CA VAL A 191 16.09 -4.09 13.07
C VAL A 191 16.75 -4.57 11.78
N LEU A 192 17.18 -3.64 10.89
CA LEU A 192 17.83 -3.99 9.62
C LEU A 192 19.09 -4.85 9.81
N ASN A 193 19.77 -4.73 10.95
CA ASN A 193 20.93 -5.54 11.27
C ASN A 193 20.59 -6.98 11.72
N GLN A 194 19.29 -7.28 11.89
CA GLN A 194 18.80 -8.55 12.42
C GLN A 194 18.03 -9.38 11.38
N ILE A 195 17.90 -8.88 10.16
CA ILE A 195 17.13 -9.50 9.09
C ILE A 195 17.98 -9.73 7.85
N ASN A 196 17.69 -10.79 7.12
CA ASN A 196 18.42 -11.19 5.92
C ASN A 196 17.79 -10.67 4.61
N VAL A 197 16.51 -10.33 4.63
CA VAL A 197 15.78 -9.80 3.47
C VAL A 197 15.57 -8.30 3.66
N HIS A 198 16.16 -7.52 2.77
CA HIS A 198 16.12 -6.06 2.81
C HIS A 198 14.83 -5.53 2.20
N ASN A 199 13.75 -5.56 2.95
CA ASN A 199 12.53 -4.84 2.58
C ASN A 199 12.35 -3.57 3.42
N MET A 200 13.46 -3.07 3.93
CA MET A 200 13.60 -1.78 4.62
C MET A 200 12.46 -1.54 5.63
N ASP A 201 11.93 -0.34 5.60
CA ASP A 201 10.84 0.12 6.45
C ASP A 201 9.49 -0.58 6.21
N ASN A 202 9.24 -1.12 5.00
CA ASN A 202 8.02 -1.88 4.72
C ASN A 202 7.88 -3.12 5.62
N GLY A 203 8.95 -3.93 5.75
CA GLY A 203 8.90 -5.13 6.58
C GLY A 203 8.68 -4.79 8.05
N VAL A 204 9.36 -3.78 8.56
CA VAL A 204 9.21 -3.32 9.94
C VAL A 204 7.81 -2.76 10.20
N LEU A 205 7.23 -2.04 9.22
CA LEU A 205 5.88 -1.49 9.32
C LEU A 205 4.83 -2.58 9.60
N GLN A 206 4.95 -3.77 8.98
CA GLN A 206 3.99 -4.85 9.20
C GLN A 206 3.86 -5.19 10.69
N LEU A 207 4.99 -5.29 11.40
CA LEU A 207 5.03 -5.57 12.85
C LEU A 207 4.64 -4.35 13.68
N HIS A 208 5.03 -3.16 13.23
CA HIS A 208 4.70 -1.91 13.90
C HIS A 208 3.20 -1.68 13.96
N VAL A 209 2.49 -1.94 12.85
CA VAL A 209 1.02 -1.89 12.81
C VAL A 209 0.41 -2.90 13.79
N LEU A 210 0.86 -4.16 13.78
CA LEU A 210 0.33 -5.17 14.70
C LEU A 210 0.51 -4.78 16.17
N ARG A 211 1.66 -4.24 16.52
CA ARG A 211 1.94 -3.75 17.87
C ARG A 211 1.03 -2.59 18.24
N THR A 212 0.88 -1.63 17.35
CA THR A 212 0.08 -0.42 17.59
C THR A 212 -1.40 -0.73 17.78
N VAL A 213 -1.95 -1.68 17.02
CA VAL A 213 -3.36 -2.09 17.19
C VAL A 213 -3.57 -3.04 18.38
N GLY A 214 -2.49 -3.56 18.98
CA GLY A 214 -2.56 -4.40 20.18
C GLY A 214 -2.78 -5.89 19.89
N VAL A 215 -2.21 -6.39 18.79
CA VAL A 215 -2.20 -7.84 18.52
C VAL A 215 -1.44 -8.58 19.64
N ASP A 216 -1.92 -9.76 19.99
CA ASP A 216 -1.36 -10.62 21.03
C ASP A 216 0.16 -10.84 20.86
N HIS A 217 0.89 -10.84 21.98
CA HIS A 217 2.35 -10.93 22.00
C HIS A 217 2.89 -12.22 21.35
N ASN A 218 2.22 -13.35 21.55
CA ASN A 218 2.67 -14.62 20.97
C ASN A 218 2.54 -14.60 19.43
N ARG A 219 1.46 -14.00 18.93
CA ARG A 219 1.25 -13.77 17.50
C ARG A 219 2.31 -12.85 16.92
N LEU A 220 2.60 -11.77 17.60
CA LEU A 220 3.64 -10.82 17.21
C LEU A 220 5.02 -11.51 17.17
N ALA A 221 5.36 -12.30 18.19
CA ALA A 221 6.61 -13.05 18.26
C ALA A 221 6.73 -14.08 17.12
N LEU A 222 5.63 -14.80 16.80
CA LEU A 222 5.61 -15.75 15.69
C LEU A 222 5.91 -15.06 14.35
N CYS A 223 5.28 -13.91 14.09
CA CYS A 223 5.52 -13.17 12.85
C CYS A 223 6.93 -12.57 12.82
N TRP A 224 7.45 -12.09 13.96
CA TRP A 224 8.83 -11.64 14.08
C TRP A 224 9.85 -12.74 13.74
N GLU A 225 9.64 -13.97 14.24
CA GLU A 225 10.50 -15.10 13.88
C GLU A 225 10.52 -15.39 12.39
N LYS A 226 9.34 -15.35 11.75
CA LYS A 226 9.26 -15.51 10.29
C LYS A 226 10.03 -14.42 9.56
N PHE A 227 9.93 -13.16 10.00
CA PHE A 227 10.65 -12.04 9.40
C PHE A 227 12.16 -12.18 9.55
N ARG A 228 12.64 -12.46 10.76
CA ARG A 228 14.06 -12.61 11.06
C ARG A 228 14.70 -13.77 10.28
N ASN A 229 13.99 -14.87 10.12
CA ASN A 229 14.47 -16.07 9.45
C ASN A 229 14.24 -16.07 7.93
N ALA A 230 13.57 -15.07 7.38
CA ALA A 230 13.38 -14.97 5.95
C ALA A 230 14.71 -14.73 5.24
N SER A 231 15.08 -15.64 4.33
CA SER A 231 16.31 -15.55 3.50
C SER A 231 16.00 -15.38 2.01
N SER A 232 14.72 -15.30 1.65
CA SER A 232 14.23 -15.17 0.28
C SER A 232 12.95 -14.34 0.23
N LEU A 233 12.55 -13.91 -0.96
CA LEU A 233 11.26 -13.24 -1.16
C LEU A 233 10.08 -14.13 -0.77
N VAL A 234 10.17 -15.45 -1.00
CA VAL A 234 9.12 -16.39 -0.58
C VAL A 234 8.98 -16.40 0.94
N GLY A 235 10.10 -16.49 1.66
CA GLY A 235 10.11 -16.41 3.13
C GLY A 235 9.57 -15.06 3.64
N TYR A 236 9.93 -13.97 2.96
CA TYR A 236 9.41 -12.64 3.28
C TYR A 236 7.88 -12.56 3.11
N PHE A 237 7.33 -13.09 2.02
CA PHE A 237 5.88 -13.07 1.83
C PHE A 237 5.13 -14.05 2.74
N ALA A 238 5.77 -15.13 3.20
CA ALA A 238 5.24 -15.95 4.28
C ALA A 238 5.13 -15.16 5.61
N PHE A 239 6.08 -14.27 5.88
CA PHE A 239 5.99 -13.31 6.97
C PHE A 239 4.82 -12.31 6.77
N VAL A 240 4.69 -11.70 5.59
CA VAL A 240 3.57 -10.80 5.27
C VAL A 240 2.23 -11.51 5.44
N GLY A 241 2.11 -12.76 5.01
CA GLY A 241 0.93 -13.59 5.24
C GLY A 241 0.62 -13.81 6.73
N CYS A 242 1.66 -14.00 7.56
CA CYS A 242 1.51 -14.09 9.02
C CYS A 242 0.92 -12.80 9.61
N THR A 243 1.48 -11.65 9.25
CA THR A 243 1.03 -10.36 9.80
C THR A 243 -0.39 -10.02 9.36
N LYS A 244 -0.72 -10.30 8.10
CA LYS A 244 -2.06 -10.11 7.56
C LYS A 244 -3.11 -10.96 8.27
N ARG A 245 -2.82 -12.25 8.50
CA ARG A 245 -3.70 -13.14 9.27
C ARG A 245 -3.90 -12.63 10.69
N SER A 246 -2.83 -12.26 11.37
CA SER A 246 -2.88 -11.77 12.74
C SER A 246 -3.72 -10.50 12.85
N LEU A 247 -3.62 -9.59 11.88
CA LEU A 247 -4.43 -8.38 11.82
C LEU A 247 -5.92 -8.67 11.59
N LEU A 248 -6.24 -9.63 10.70
CA LEU A 248 -7.62 -10.04 10.42
C LEU A 248 -8.28 -10.69 11.63
N GLU A 249 -7.59 -11.61 12.29
CA GLU A 249 -8.07 -12.30 13.50
C GLU A 249 -8.27 -11.30 14.65
N HIS A 250 -7.35 -10.36 14.83
CA HIS A 250 -7.48 -9.31 15.85
C HIS A 250 -8.72 -8.44 15.60
N ARG A 251 -8.98 -8.03 14.35
CA ARG A 251 -10.16 -7.21 14.00
C ARG A 251 -11.48 -7.92 14.27
N THR A 252 -11.52 -9.23 14.11
CA THR A 252 -12.73 -10.03 14.39
C THR A 252 -12.98 -10.23 15.88
N ALA A 253 -11.91 -10.29 16.69
CA ALA A 253 -11.99 -10.56 18.11
C ALA A 253 -12.18 -9.30 18.98
N ALA A 254 -11.55 -8.19 18.63
CA ALA A 254 -11.36 -7.05 19.55
C ALA A 254 -12.52 -6.04 19.57
N GLY A 255 -13.52 -6.14 18.72
CA GLY A 255 -14.47 -5.03 18.61
C GLY A 255 -13.72 -3.65 18.54
N HIS A 256 -14.31 -2.62 18.08
CA HIS A 256 -13.66 -1.35 17.67
C HIS A 256 -13.01 -0.49 18.77
N SER A 257 -12.30 -1.06 19.75
CA SER A 257 -11.90 -0.33 20.97
C SER A 257 -10.68 0.59 20.86
N ARG A 258 -9.81 0.46 19.85
CA ARG A 258 -8.70 1.42 19.63
C ARG A 258 -8.58 1.75 18.14
N ARG A 259 -9.11 2.90 17.75
CA ARG A 259 -9.07 3.44 16.39
C ARG A 259 -7.77 4.22 16.13
N SER A 260 -6.61 3.63 16.42
CA SER A 260 -5.32 4.29 16.19
C SER A 260 -4.91 4.21 14.71
N VAL A 261 -4.97 3.01 14.12
CA VAL A 261 -4.53 2.74 12.74
C VAL A 261 -5.64 2.08 11.94
N LYS A 262 -5.92 2.63 10.76
CA LYS A 262 -6.76 2.04 9.72
C LYS A 262 -5.88 1.51 8.60
N VAL A 263 -6.14 0.30 8.13
CA VAL A 263 -5.51 -0.24 6.93
C VAL A 263 -6.59 -0.51 5.90
N LEU A 264 -6.56 0.22 4.80
CA LEU A 264 -7.49 0.06 3.70
C LEU A 264 -7.15 -1.20 2.90
N ALA A 265 -8.18 -1.89 2.43
CA ALA A 265 -8.00 -3.07 1.58
C ALA A 265 -7.28 -2.72 0.26
N PRO A 266 -6.71 -3.71 -0.45
CA PRO A 266 -6.15 -3.49 -1.77
C PRO A 266 -7.13 -2.77 -2.71
N LEU A 267 -6.65 -1.77 -3.45
CA LEU A 267 -7.44 -0.86 -4.30
C LEU A 267 -8.41 0.07 -3.55
N GLY A 268 -8.55 -0.07 -2.25
CA GLY A 268 -9.31 0.88 -1.42
C GLY A 268 -8.53 2.13 -1.02
N GLY A 269 -7.22 2.15 -1.25
CA GLY A 269 -6.35 3.30 -1.02
C GLY A 269 -6.28 4.24 -2.22
N TRP A 270 -5.57 5.33 -2.04
CA TRP A 270 -5.40 6.40 -3.04
C TRP A 270 -4.33 6.09 -4.09
N LEU A 271 -3.47 5.09 -3.86
CA LEU A 271 -2.29 4.83 -4.67
C LEU A 271 -2.21 3.36 -5.09
N ARG A 272 -1.81 3.13 -6.32
CA ARG A 272 -1.43 1.80 -6.83
C ARG A 272 -0.19 1.84 -7.69
N ASP A 273 0.46 0.69 -7.79
CA ASP A 273 1.64 0.53 -8.65
C ASP A 273 1.25 0.57 -10.15
N VAL A 274 1.95 1.38 -10.92
CA VAL A 274 1.67 1.66 -12.34
C VAL A 274 1.80 0.43 -13.23
N TRP A 275 2.71 -0.47 -12.91
CA TRP A 275 3.01 -1.66 -13.70
C TRP A 275 1.93 -2.75 -13.63
N LEU A 276 1.04 -2.71 -12.64
CA LEU A 276 -0.09 -3.64 -12.51
C LEU A 276 -0.98 -3.64 -13.75
N THR A 277 -1.10 -2.50 -14.39
CA THR A 277 -1.93 -2.30 -15.59
C THR A 277 -1.12 -1.90 -16.82
N GLY A 278 0.21 -2.08 -16.78
CA GLY A 278 1.08 -1.67 -17.89
C GLY A 278 1.09 -0.15 -18.14
N GLY A 279 0.84 0.64 -17.10
CA GLY A 279 0.75 2.10 -17.19
C GLY A 279 -0.65 2.64 -17.46
N HIS A 280 -1.63 1.78 -17.78
CA HIS A 280 -3.00 2.24 -18.00
C HIS A 280 -3.68 2.68 -16.71
N TRP A 281 -4.54 3.69 -16.81
CA TRP A 281 -5.26 4.27 -15.67
C TRP A 281 -6.72 4.59 -16.02
N THR A 282 -7.53 4.87 -15.01
CA THR A 282 -8.96 5.15 -15.12
C THR A 282 -9.35 6.37 -14.29
N ASP A 283 -10.57 6.87 -14.42
CA ASP A 283 -11.11 7.92 -13.57
C ASP A 283 -11.21 7.53 -12.08
N ARG A 284 -11.10 6.24 -11.75
CA ARG A 284 -11.07 5.76 -10.37
C ARG A 284 -9.68 5.84 -9.73
N ASP A 285 -8.64 5.89 -10.53
CA ASP A 285 -7.28 6.07 -10.03
C ASP A 285 -7.09 7.50 -9.52
N PHE A 286 -6.34 7.66 -8.43
CA PHE A 286 -5.93 8.96 -7.96
C PHE A 286 -4.42 9.13 -8.13
N VAL A 287 -3.61 8.23 -7.57
CA VAL A 287 -2.15 8.30 -7.60
C VAL A 287 -1.57 7.03 -8.21
N LEU A 288 -0.58 7.18 -9.09
CA LEU A 288 0.23 6.07 -9.58
C LEU A 288 1.63 6.13 -8.98
N HIS A 289 2.24 4.96 -8.75
CA HIS A 289 3.53 4.78 -8.09
C HIS A 289 4.48 3.91 -8.91
N ASP A 290 5.76 3.92 -8.57
CA ASP A 290 6.88 3.22 -9.22
C ASP A 290 7.23 3.78 -10.61
N LEU A 291 7.39 5.11 -10.66
CA LEU A 291 7.74 5.86 -11.87
C LEU A 291 9.25 6.10 -12.02
N LYS A 292 10.07 5.42 -11.25
CA LYS A 292 11.54 5.58 -11.26
C LYS A 292 12.18 5.49 -12.64
N ARG A 293 11.70 4.56 -13.48
CA ARG A 293 12.21 4.34 -14.84
C ARG A 293 11.66 5.32 -15.87
N GLN A 294 10.63 6.08 -15.53
CA GLN A 294 9.90 6.97 -16.44
C GLN A 294 10.20 8.45 -16.18
N ASN A 295 11.02 8.77 -15.19
CA ASN A 295 11.35 10.14 -14.80
C ASN A 295 11.95 11.00 -15.92
N ALA A 296 12.67 10.40 -16.88
CA ALA A 296 13.14 11.11 -18.07
C ALA A 296 11.99 11.72 -18.90
N PHE A 297 10.79 11.16 -18.78
CA PHE A 297 9.57 11.66 -19.41
C PHE A 297 8.95 12.83 -18.64
N LEU A 298 8.91 12.72 -17.31
CA LEU A 298 8.41 13.76 -16.45
C LEU A 298 9.35 14.99 -16.39
N LYS A 299 10.61 14.85 -16.78
CA LYS A 299 11.55 16.00 -16.93
C LYS A 299 11.07 17.06 -17.93
N ARG A 300 10.30 16.67 -18.93
CA ARG A 300 9.69 17.60 -19.86
C ARG A 300 8.67 18.56 -19.21
N PHE A 301 8.11 18.15 -18.08
CA PHE A 301 7.20 18.95 -17.28
C PHE A 301 7.85 20.13 -16.59
N VAL A 302 9.10 19.98 -16.16
CA VAL A 302 9.81 21.01 -15.40
C VAL A 302 10.17 22.20 -16.27
N SER A 303 10.33 21.95 -17.59
CA SER A 303 10.65 23.03 -18.54
C SER A 303 9.44 23.88 -18.98
N GLU A 304 8.21 23.37 -18.74
CA GLU A 304 6.96 24.08 -19.05
C GLU A 304 5.94 23.90 -17.92
N PRO A 305 6.02 24.73 -16.87
CA PRO A 305 5.17 24.59 -15.68
C PRO A 305 3.75 25.13 -15.91
N ASN A 306 3.12 24.81 -17.04
CA ASN A 306 1.71 25.08 -17.21
C ASN A 306 0.92 24.00 -16.46
N CYS A 307 0.68 24.25 -15.18
CA CYS A 307 -0.27 23.46 -14.43
C CYS A 307 -1.62 23.46 -15.15
N PRO A 308 -2.31 22.31 -15.24
CA PRO A 308 -3.62 22.28 -15.88
C PRO A 308 -4.54 23.25 -15.17
N SER A 309 -5.22 24.11 -15.93
CA SER A 309 -6.38 24.81 -15.42
C SER A 309 -7.37 23.76 -14.95
N SER A 310 -7.96 23.95 -13.82
CA SER A 310 -8.69 23.00 -12.94
C SER A 310 -9.64 21.95 -13.56
N ALA A 311 -9.88 21.96 -14.86
CA ALA A 311 -10.92 21.14 -15.49
C ALA A 311 -10.41 20.02 -16.40
N ASP A 312 -9.19 20.05 -16.93
CA ASP A 312 -8.74 19.07 -17.93
C ASP A 312 -7.37 18.45 -17.64
N THR A 313 -7.31 17.67 -16.55
CA THR A 313 -6.12 16.88 -16.22
C THR A 313 -5.87 15.76 -17.22
N ALA A 314 -6.92 15.24 -17.87
CA ALA A 314 -6.80 14.25 -18.91
C ALA A 314 -6.11 14.84 -20.15
N GLY A 315 -6.53 16.02 -20.60
CA GLY A 315 -5.89 16.74 -21.69
C GLY A 315 -4.44 17.09 -21.39
N TRP A 316 -4.15 17.48 -20.18
CA TRP A 316 -2.80 17.80 -19.73
C TRP A 316 -1.86 16.59 -19.74
N LEU A 317 -2.28 15.44 -19.23
CA LEU A 317 -1.51 14.20 -19.34
C LEU A 317 -1.33 13.76 -20.79
N TRP A 318 -2.31 14.03 -21.68
CA TRP A 318 -2.23 13.79 -23.11
C TRP A 318 -1.25 14.74 -23.83
N SER A 319 -1.13 15.98 -23.40
CA SER A 319 -0.19 16.95 -23.98
C SER A 319 1.27 16.54 -23.80
N LEU A 320 1.52 15.60 -22.90
CA LEU A 320 2.85 15.05 -22.64
C LEU A 320 3.31 14.01 -23.68
N GLY A 321 2.48 13.73 -24.64
CA GLY A 321 2.76 12.84 -25.77
C GLY A 321 2.52 11.34 -25.46
N PRO A 322 2.51 10.48 -26.49
CA PRO A 322 2.29 9.05 -26.39
C PRO A 322 3.48 8.40 -25.71
N THR A 323 3.47 8.41 -24.42
CA THR A 323 4.60 8.00 -23.64
C THR A 323 4.26 6.74 -22.85
N LYS A 324 5.25 6.18 -22.26
CA LYS A 324 5.26 4.93 -21.51
C LYS A 324 4.29 4.85 -20.31
N LEU A 325 3.63 5.94 -19.96
CA LEU A 325 2.38 5.94 -19.22
C LEU A 325 1.28 5.54 -20.20
N GLY A 326 0.67 4.42 -19.99
CA GLY A 326 -0.41 3.92 -20.83
C GLY A 326 -1.56 4.92 -20.97
N TYR A 327 -2.51 4.58 -21.80
CA TYR A 327 -3.69 5.40 -22.03
C TYR A 327 -4.66 5.32 -20.84
N LYS A 328 -5.47 6.37 -20.69
CA LYS A 328 -6.71 6.26 -19.94
C LYS A 328 -7.59 5.19 -20.60
N VAL A 329 -8.05 4.22 -19.82
CA VAL A 329 -8.87 3.10 -20.30
C VAL A 329 -10.18 3.04 -19.52
N SER A 330 -11.13 2.26 -20.02
CA SER A 330 -12.35 1.99 -19.28
C SER A 330 -12.06 1.21 -17.99
N VAL A 331 -12.92 1.37 -16.99
CA VAL A 331 -12.85 0.63 -15.74
C VAL A 331 -12.83 -0.88 -15.98
N ASP A 332 -13.62 -1.39 -16.95
CA ASP A 332 -13.65 -2.82 -17.30
C ASP A 332 -12.31 -3.30 -17.84
N THR A 333 -11.64 -2.51 -18.67
CA THR A 333 -10.31 -2.85 -19.17
C THR A 333 -9.29 -2.90 -18.04
N ALA A 334 -9.26 -1.87 -17.19
CA ALA A 334 -8.37 -1.87 -16.02
C ALA A 334 -8.67 -3.04 -15.07
N SER A 335 -9.95 -3.35 -14.83
CA SER A 335 -10.37 -4.48 -13.98
C SER A 335 -9.86 -5.82 -14.52
N ARG A 336 -9.90 -6.04 -15.84
CA ARG A 336 -9.31 -7.24 -16.45
C ARG A 336 -7.79 -7.32 -16.27
N LEU A 337 -7.10 -6.21 -16.42
CA LEU A 337 -5.65 -6.14 -16.20
C LEU A 337 -5.28 -6.41 -14.73
N LEU A 338 -6.02 -5.80 -13.81
CA LEU A 338 -5.85 -6.02 -12.38
C LEU A 338 -6.14 -7.46 -11.98
N ALA A 339 -7.22 -8.06 -12.48
CA ALA A 339 -7.52 -9.47 -12.24
C ALA A 339 -6.42 -10.42 -12.78
N LYS A 340 -5.78 -10.07 -13.91
CA LYS A 340 -4.60 -10.81 -14.40
C LYS A 340 -3.41 -10.65 -13.47
N ALA A 341 -3.16 -9.43 -12.98
CA ALA A 341 -2.08 -9.15 -12.03
C ALA A 341 -2.32 -9.88 -10.70
N GLU A 342 -3.56 -9.90 -10.21
CA GLU A 342 -3.94 -10.62 -8.98
C GLU A 342 -3.68 -12.13 -9.09
N ARG A 343 -4.14 -12.76 -10.15
CA ARG A 343 -3.86 -14.20 -10.39
C ARG A 343 -2.36 -14.49 -10.44
N ARG A 344 -1.59 -13.61 -11.05
CA ARG A 344 -0.13 -13.73 -11.07
C ARG A 344 0.46 -13.59 -9.66
N SER A 345 0.03 -12.58 -8.90
CA SER A 345 0.51 -12.37 -7.53
C SER A 345 0.14 -13.50 -6.60
N ALA A 346 -1.08 -14.02 -6.68
CA ALA A 346 -1.52 -15.16 -5.88
C ALA A 346 -0.68 -16.42 -6.13
N ARG A 347 -0.18 -16.59 -7.34
CA ARG A 347 0.75 -17.69 -7.67
C ARG A 347 2.11 -17.54 -6.98
N TYR A 348 2.63 -16.32 -6.87
CA TYR A 348 3.93 -16.07 -6.28
C TYR A 348 3.88 -15.90 -4.75
N HIS A 349 2.71 -15.55 -4.21
CA HIS A 349 2.52 -15.18 -2.80
C HIS A 349 1.29 -15.86 -2.18
N PRO A 350 1.21 -17.21 -2.22
CA PRO A 350 0.01 -17.92 -1.78
C PRO A 350 -0.32 -17.64 -0.31
N ASP A 351 0.66 -17.55 0.57
CA ASP A 351 0.45 -17.29 2.00
C ASP A 351 -0.21 -15.93 2.27
N VAL A 352 -0.02 -14.96 1.37
CA VAL A 352 -0.65 -13.64 1.48
C VAL A 352 -2.11 -13.68 1.00
N PHE A 353 -2.35 -14.38 -0.10
CA PHE A 353 -3.68 -14.44 -0.72
C PHE A 353 -4.58 -15.49 -0.07
N PHE A 354 -3.97 -16.56 0.49
CA PHE A 354 -4.66 -17.66 1.18
C PHE A 354 -4.11 -17.84 2.60
N PRO A 355 -4.26 -16.85 3.49
CA PRO A 355 -3.72 -16.95 4.83
C PRO A 355 -4.44 -18.09 5.57
N GLY A 356 -3.75 -19.22 5.80
CA GLY A 356 -4.29 -20.40 6.48
C GLY A 356 -4.27 -21.70 5.68
N ALA A 357 -4.07 -21.65 4.37
CA ALA A 357 -3.74 -22.85 3.62
C ALA A 357 -2.33 -23.34 4.02
N SER A 358 -2.18 -24.62 4.33
CA SER A 358 -0.84 -25.15 4.61
C SER A 358 -0.01 -25.06 3.33
N SER A 359 1.20 -24.52 3.45
CA SER A 359 2.12 -24.33 2.32
C SER A 359 2.41 -25.62 1.53
N SER A 360 2.29 -26.78 2.18
CA SER A 360 2.44 -28.10 1.55
C SER A 360 1.31 -28.44 0.56
N LEU A 361 0.08 -27.98 0.80
CA LEU A 361 -1.06 -28.21 -0.11
C LEU A 361 -0.97 -27.34 -1.37
N VAL A 362 -0.45 -26.12 -1.23
CA VAL A 362 -0.31 -25.17 -2.33
C VAL A 362 0.85 -25.56 -3.24
N VAL A 363 1.97 -26.04 -2.70
CA VAL A 363 3.16 -26.48 -3.48
C VAL A 363 2.87 -27.76 -4.28
N SER A 364 2.14 -28.72 -3.71
CA SER A 364 1.82 -29.97 -4.43
C SER A 364 0.87 -29.77 -5.61
N GLN A 365 -0.06 -28.85 -5.52
CA GLN A 365 -0.92 -28.45 -6.66
C GLN A 365 -0.16 -27.67 -7.74
N TYR A 366 0.93 -27.03 -7.37
CA TYR A 366 1.79 -26.28 -8.30
C TYR A 366 2.63 -27.21 -9.18
N ASP A 367 3.16 -28.27 -8.63
CA ASP A 367 3.99 -29.24 -9.35
C ASP A 367 3.14 -30.10 -10.30
N GLU A 368 1.88 -30.39 -9.95
CA GLU A 368 0.93 -31.08 -10.84
C GLU A 368 0.46 -30.21 -12.03
N MET A 369 0.36 -28.89 -11.88
CA MET A 369 0.00 -27.99 -12.97
C MET A 369 1.17 -27.63 -13.90
N ARG A 370 2.41 -27.92 -13.52
CA ARG A 370 3.61 -27.79 -14.36
C ARG A 370 3.89 -29.00 -15.24
N GLY A 371 3.22 -30.11 -15.00
CA GLY A 371 3.39 -31.38 -15.71
C GLY A 371 2.48 -31.58 -16.94
N ASN A 372 1.74 -30.55 -17.36
CA ASN A 372 0.95 -30.57 -18.60
C ASN A 372 1.19 -29.33 -19.45
#